data_c9f3649d4f546227c812b065bde857f6
#
_entry.id   c9f3649d4f546227c812b065bde857f6
#
_cell.length_a   1.000
_cell.length_b   1.000
_cell.length_c   1.000
_cell.angle_alpha   90.00
_cell.angle_beta   90.00
_cell.angle_gamma   90.00
#
_symmetry.space_group_name_H-M   'P 1'
#
loop_
_entity.id
_entity.type
_entity.pdbx_description
1 polymer ?
#
loop_
_entity_poly.entity_id
_entity_poly.type
_entity_poly.pdbx_seq_one_letter_code
_entity_poly.pdbx_strand_id
1 'polypeptide(L)'
;MAYNFKETMNKPERLAPGHRMCAGCGGTIAVRNVLRGLHEGDKAVIGNATGCLEVSTFTYPYVSWEDSYIHNAFENAGATLSGVEGAYKALKRKGKLDETYKFITFGGDGGTYDIGFQSLSGAMERNHDMVYVCYDNGAYMNTGIQRSSATPMYADTTTTPVGSKSNGKPQNRKDLAAIIAAHDVPYVAQTTFVQNFKDLHIKAEKAIYTPGAAFLNVMAPCPRGWRYHTPDIMEICKLGVETCYWPLFEVVEGKWILNYEPKKKLPIEDFLRPQGRFKHLFKKENEYLIEEFQKEVDRRWDELLFKCSK
;
A
#
# COMPACT_ATOMS: atom_id res chain seq x y z
N MET A 1 1.85 15.27 -18.31
CA MET A 1 3.22 15.36 -18.91
C MET A 1 3.80 13.95 -19.06
N ALA A 2 4.76 13.73 -19.95
CA ALA A 2 5.45 12.44 -20.00
C ALA A 2 6.29 12.24 -18.73
N TYR A 3 6.26 11.06 -18.14
CA TYR A 3 7.04 10.72 -16.94
C TYR A 3 8.54 10.90 -17.20
N ASN A 4 9.22 11.64 -16.33
CA ASN A 4 10.67 11.83 -16.33
C ASN A 4 11.25 11.38 -14.98
N PHE A 5 11.97 10.25 -15.00
CA PHE A 5 12.57 9.67 -13.80
C PHE A 5 13.56 10.62 -13.12
N LYS A 6 14.44 11.28 -13.90
CA LYS A 6 15.46 12.18 -13.35
C LYS A 6 14.83 13.38 -12.63
N GLU A 7 13.84 14.00 -13.22
CA GLU A 7 13.09 15.11 -12.58
C GLU A 7 12.40 14.64 -11.31
N THR A 8 11.70 13.50 -11.37
CA THR A 8 10.98 12.94 -10.23
C THR A 8 11.92 12.63 -9.06
N MET A 9 13.10 12.05 -9.34
CA MET A 9 14.07 11.72 -8.29
C MET A 9 14.80 12.93 -7.72
N ASN A 10 14.83 14.06 -8.43
CA ASN A 10 15.45 15.31 -7.97
C ASN A 10 14.47 16.21 -7.19
N LYS A 11 13.18 15.84 -7.08
CA LYS A 11 12.23 16.58 -6.24
C LYS A 11 12.69 16.59 -4.78
N PRO A 12 12.43 17.67 -4.03
CA PRO A 12 12.75 17.75 -2.60
C PRO A 12 12.16 16.58 -1.82
N GLU A 13 12.92 16.08 -0.83
CA GLU A 13 12.39 15.08 0.11
C GLU A 13 11.36 15.74 1.04
N ARG A 14 10.23 15.08 1.23
CA ARG A 14 9.15 15.51 2.13
C ARG A 14 9.05 14.65 3.39
N LEU A 15 9.80 13.55 3.43
CA LEU A 15 10.08 12.78 4.63
C LEU A 15 11.56 13.00 4.99
N ALA A 16 11.80 13.87 5.97
CA ALA A 16 13.14 14.27 6.38
C ALA A 16 13.96 13.09 6.92
N PRO A 17 15.29 13.12 6.78
CA PRO A 17 16.17 12.18 7.46
C PRO A 17 16.03 12.29 9.00
N GLY A 18 16.41 11.23 9.72
CA GLY A 18 16.29 11.18 11.19
C GLY A 18 15.09 10.38 11.70
N HIS A 19 14.21 9.89 10.81
CA HIS A 19 13.21 8.91 11.18
C HIS A 19 13.85 7.58 11.66
N ARG A 20 13.12 6.82 12.49
CA ARG A 20 13.60 5.55 13.07
C ARG A 20 13.10 4.30 12.35
N MET A 21 12.75 4.42 11.06
CA MET A 21 12.35 3.28 10.24
C MET A 21 13.53 2.32 10.01
N CYS A 22 13.23 1.03 9.86
CA CYS A 22 14.23 0.00 9.57
C CYS A 22 14.98 0.29 8.24
N ALA A 23 16.25 -0.09 8.16
CA ALA A 23 16.97 -0.09 6.89
C ALA A 23 16.26 -1.01 5.88
N GLY A 24 16.05 -0.53 4.64
CA GLY A 24 15.33 -1.26 3.59
C GLY A 24 13.83 -1.46 3.84
N CYS A 25 13.22 -0.64 4.70
CA CYS A 25 11.78 -0.71 4.95
C CYS A 25 10.96 -0.30 3.71
N GLY A 26 10.14 -1.20 3.20
CA GLY A 26 9.24 -0.94 2.07
C GLY A 26 8.25 0.19 2.34
N GLY A 27 7.75 0.34 3.58
CA GLY A 27 6.87 1.43 3.95
C GLY A 27 7.50 2.80 3.76
N THR A 28 8.77 2.97 4.18
CA THR A 28 9.51 4.24 3.98
C THR A 28 9.76 4.52 2.49
N ILE A 29 10.13 3.48 1.74
CA ILE A 29 10.35 3.61 0.28
C ILE A 29 9.05 4.02 -0.40
N ALA A 30 7.90 3.39 -0.06
CA ALA A 30 6.59 3.72 -0.59
C ALA A 30 6.23 5.19 -0.33
N VAL A 31 6.30 5.64 0.92
CA VAL A 31 5.93 7.01 1.32
C VAL A 31 6.75 8.05 0.57
N ARG A 32 8.07 7.93 0.55
CA ARG A 32 8.97 8.87 -0.15
C ARG A 32 8.63 8.97 -1.64
N ASN A 33 8.33 7.82 -2.27
CA ASN A 33 8.01 7.80 -3.70
C ASN A 33 6.58 8.25 -4.01
N VAL A 34 5.61 8.03 -3.12
CA VAL A 34 4.27 8.61 -3.25
C VAL A 34 4.32 10.14 -3.14
N LEU A 35 5.06 10.68 -2.15
CA LEU A 35 5.19 12.13 -1.97
C LEU A 35 5.88 12.82 -3.14
N ARG A 36 6.69 12.12 -3.94
CA ARG A 36 7.23 12.63 -5.21
C ARG A 36 6.16 12.81 -6.30
N GLY A 37 4.94 12.30 -6.08
CA GLY A 37 3.78 12.63 -6.91
C GLY A 37 3.34 14.09 -6.80
N LEU A 38 3.63 14.77 -5.69
CA LEU A 38 3.33 16.20 -5.51
C LEU A 38 4.16 17.06 -6.46
N HIS A 39 3.55 18.13 -6.99
CA HIS A 39 4.25 19.13 -7.79
C HIS A 39 5.03 20.10 -6.90
N GLU A 40 5.97 20.82 -7.51
CA GLU A 40 6.73 21.85 -6.81
C GLU A 40 5.80 22.97 -6.32
N GLY A 41 5.99 23.40 -5.08
CA GLY A 41 5.16 24.41 -4.44
C GLY A 41 3.85 23.92 -3.84
N ASP A 42 3.44 22.67 -4.07
CA ASP A 42 2.24 22.12 -3.43
C ASP A 42 2.43 22.02 -1.91
N LYS A 43 1.35 22.33 -1.18
CA LYS A 43 1.21 22.10 0.25
C LYS A 43 0.37 20.86 0.48
N ALA A 44 0.74 20.04 1.47
CA ALA A 44 -0.02 18.87 1.81
C ALA A 44 -0.38 18.83 3.31
N VAL A 45 -1.45 18.11 3.61
CA VAL A 45 -1.78 17.67 4.96
C VAL A 45 -1.71 16.15 4.98
N ILE A 46 -0.85 15.64 5.82
CA ILE A 46 -0.57 14.21 5.94
C ILE A 46 -1.31 13.65 7.16
N GLY A 47 -2.23 12.72 6.93
CA GLY A 47 -2.80 11.87 7.98
C GLY A 47 -2.02 10.56 8.05
N ASN A 48 -1.67 10.09 9.23
CA ASN A 48 -0.95 8.83 9.37
C ASN A 48 -1.58 7.95 10.45
N ALA A 49 -2.05 6.77 10.06
CA ALA A 49 -2.56 5.78 10.98
C ALA A 49 -1.43 5.16 11.81
N THR A 50 -1.72 4.79 13.06
CA THR A 50 -0.75 4.08 13.91
C THR A 50 -0.15 2.87 13.20
N GLY A 51 1.15 2.71 13.32
CA GLY A 51 1.93 1.64 12.71
C GLY A 51 3.41 1.97 12.72
N CYS A 52 4.22 1.17 12.01
CA CYS A 52 5.67 1.40 11.93
C CYS A 52 6.01 2.83 11.45
N LEU A 53 5.31 3.29 10.43
CA LEU A 53 5.56 4.61 9.84
C LEU A 53 5.29 5.72 10.86
N GLU A 54 4.14 5.69 11.51
CA GLU A 54 3.73 6.69 12.47
C GLU A 54 4.70 6.72 13.67
N VAL A 55 4.89 5.59 14.35
CA VAL A 55 5.75 5.47 15.54
C VAL A 55 7.20 5.89 15.27
N SER A 56 7.71 5.65 14.06
CA SER A 56 9.10 5.91 13.70
C SER A 56 9.34 7.31 13.14
N THR A 57 8.31 8.04 12.74
CA THR A 57 8.41 9.39 12.17
C THR A 57 7.88 10.48 13.09
N PHE A 58 7.18 10.08 14.15
CA PHE A 58 6.68 10.93 15.21
C PHE A 58 7.55 10.74 16.48
N THR A 59 8.59 11.54 16.62
CA THR A 59 9.49 11.49 17.78
C THR A 59 9.43 12.83 18.50
N TYR A 60 8.58 12.93 19.52
CA TYR A 60 8.44 14.15 20.30
C TYR A 60 9.82 14.67 20.79
N PRO A 61 10.09 15.99 20.68
CA PRO A 61 9.22 17.06 20.17
C PRO A 61 9.33 17.27 18.63
N TYR A 62 9.90 16.35 17.89
CA TYR A 62 10.15 16.46 16.46
C TYR A 62 9.26 15.51 15.66
N VAL A 63 9.00 15.87 14.41
CA VAL A 63 8.40 15.00 13.40
C VAL A 63 9.29 14.98 12.17
N SER A 64 9.28 13.88 11.44
CA SER A 64 10.10 13.74 10.21
C SER A 64 9.35 14.15 8.93
N TRP A 65 8.31 14.97 9.04
CA TRP A 65 7.49 15.38 7.92
C TRP A 65 7.69 16.87 7.64
N GLU A 66 7.93 17.21 6.38
CA GLU A 66 8.05 18.61 5.92
C GLU A 66 6.68 19.25 5.68
N ASP A 67 5.62 18.44 5.54
CA ASP A 67 4.24 18.87 5.40
C ASP A 67 3.51 18.91 6.74
N SER A 68 2.33 19.51 6.78
CA SER A 68 1.44 19.46 7.94
C SER A 68 1.09 18.00 8.27
N TYR A 69 1.29 17.59 9.52
CA TYR A 69 1.19 16.20 9.92
C TYR A 69 0.18 16.00 11.05
N ILE A 70 -0.67 14.97 10.90
CA ILE A 70 -1.67 14.59 11.91
C ILE A 70 -1.47 13.13 12.27
N HIS A 71 -1.09 12.87 13.52
CA HIS A 71 -1.04 11.56 14.13
C HIS A 71 -2.46 11.03 14.39
N ASN A 72 -2.69 9.75 14.10
CA ASN A 72 -3.97 9.07 14.29
C ASN A 72 -3.77 7.71 14.94
N ALA A 73 -4.82 7.19 15.58
CA ALA A 73 -4.88 5.78 15.94
C ALA A 73 -5.01 4.89 14.69
N PHE A 74 -4.99 3.57 14.87
CA PHE A 74 -5.05 2.62 13.75
C PHE A 74 -6.28 2.79 12.86
N GLU A 75 -7.43 3.11 13.48
CA GLU A 75 -8.75 3.02 12.86
C GLU A 75 -9.26 4.32 12.25
N ASN A 76 -8.78 5.48 12.70
CA ASN A 76 -9.49 6.73 12.43
C ASN A 76 -8.85 7.67 11.41
N ALA A 77 -7.73 7.29 10.77
CA ALA A 77 -7.01 8.19 9.87
C ALA A 77 -7.87 8.65 8.68
N GLY A 78 -8.69 7.77 8.09
CA GLY A 78 -9.64 8.12 7.04
C GLY A 78 -10.69 9.13 7.51
N ALA A 79 -11.29 8.90 8.68
CA ALA A 79 -12.29 9.80 9.25
C ALA A 79 -11.69 11.16 9.64
N THR A 80 -10.49 11.19 10.24
CA THR A 80 -9.79 12.43 10.61
C THR A 80 -9.52 13.28 9.38
N LEU A 81 -8.94 12.70 8.33
CA LEU A 81 -8.60 13.47 7.14
C LEU A 81 -9.85 13.91 6.36
N SER A 82 -10.93 13.13 6.39
CA SER A 82 -12.26 13.56 5.89
C SER A 82 -12.75 14.81 6.60
N GLY A 83 -12.58 14.90 7.91
CA GLY A 83 -12.95 16.09 8.71
C GLY A 83 -12.08 17.29 8.37
N VAL A 84 -10.78 17.11 8.21
CA VAL A 84 -9.83 18.17 7.83
C VAL A 84 -10.15 18.70 6.43
N GLU A 85 -10.38 17.83 5.46
CA GLU A 85 -10.77 18.22 4.10
C GLU A 85 -12.11 18.95 4.08
N GLY A 86 -13.09 18.48 4.86
CA GLY A 86 -14.37 19.18 5.01
C GLY A 86 -14.23 20.57 5.63
N ALA A 87 -13.39 20.73 6.65
CA ALA A 87 -13.07 22.02 7.26
C ALA A 87 -12.35 22.95 6.27
N TYR A 88 -11.38 22.43 5.51
CA TYR A 88 -10.69 23.15 4.44
C TYR A 88 -11.68 23.70 3.42
N LYS A 89 -12.58 22.86 2.88
CA LYS A 89 -13.63 23.30 1.94
C LYS A 89 -14.53 24.39 2.53
N ALA A 90 -14.88 24.27 3.82
CA ALA A 90 -15.68 25.28 4.51
C ALA A 90 -14.96 26.62 4.66
N LEU A 91 -13.65 26.61 5.00
CA LEU A 91 -12.83 27.81 5.09
C LEU A 91 -12.65 28.48 3.73
N LYS A 92 -12.42 27.70 2.66
CA LYS A 92 -12.37 28.23 1.28
C LYS A 92 -13.66 28.94 0.88
N ARG A 93 -14.83 28.29 1.11
CA ARG A 93 -16.14 28.89 0.81
C ARG A 93 -16.40 30.18 1.58
N LYS A 94 -15.84 30.30 2.79
CA LYS A 94 -15.96 31.52 3.63
C LYS A 94 -14.94 32.63 3.29
N GLY A 95 -14.05 32.41 2.30
CA GLY A 95 -12.96 33.30 1.97
C GLY A 95 -11.94 33.50 3.09
N LYS A 96 -11.81 32.52 3.99
CA LYS A 96 -10.86 32.54 5.12
C LYS A 96 -9.56 31.82 4.84
N LEU A 97 -9.43 31.19 3.69
CA LEU A 97 -8.25 30.46 3.26
C LEU A 97 -8.12 30.53 1.74
N ASP A 98 -7.02 31.08 1.25
CA ASP A 98 -6.75 31.21 -0.19
C ASP A 98 -5.83 30.10 -0.72
N GLU A 99 -5.03 29.49 0.16
CA GLU A 99 -4.07 28.46 -0.19
C GLU A 99 -4.74 27.14 -0.61
N THR A 100 -4.06 26.39 -1.48
CA THR A 100 -4.51 25.06 -1.91
C THR A 100 -3.68 23.99 -1.24
N TYR A 101 -4.36 22.98 -0.69
CA TYR A 101 -3.74 21.85 -0.03
C TYR A 101 -4.15 20.53 -0.67
N LYS A 102 -3.24 19.57 -0.68
CA LYS A 102 -3.50 18.15 -0.99
C LYS A 102 -3.62 17.35 0.30
N PHE A 103 -4.54 16.40 0.36
CA PHE A 103 -4.81 15.58 1.53
C PHE A 103 -4.38 14.15 1.27
N ILE A 104 -3.40 13.64 2.01
CA ILE A 104 -2.82 12.31 1.82
C ILE A 104 -2.80 11.57 3.15
N THR A 105 -3.46 10.42 3.20
CA THR A 105 -3.45 9.54 4.37
C THR A 105 -2.56 8.34 4.10
N PHE A 106 -1.71 7.98 5.06
CA PHE A 106 -0.94 6.74 5.05
C PHE A 106 -1.44 5.79 6.14
N GLY A 107 -1.66 4.53 5.77
CA GLY A 107 -2.00 3.45 6.69
C GLY A 107 -1.28 2.15 6.35
N GLY A 108 -0.88 1.38 7.36
CA GLY A 108 -0.46 0.00 7.17
C GLY A 108 -1.66 -0.90 6.89
N ASP A 109 -1.39 -2.11 6.38
CA ASP A 109 -2.47 -3.03 6.00
C ASP A 109 -3.39 -3.42 7.16
N GLY A 110 -2.86 -3.64 8.36
CA GLY A 110 -3.71 -3.94 9.53
C GLY A 110 -4.71 -2.83 9.85
N GLY A 111 -4.23 -1.57 9.87
CA GLY A 111 -5.10 -0.40 10.06
C GLY A 111 -6.09 -0.21 8.91
N THR A 112 -5.71 -0.55 7.69
CA THR A 112 -6.50 -0.27 6.48
C THR A 112 -7.49 -1.37 6.14
N TYR A 113 -7.06 -2.64 6.16
CA TYR A 113 -7.88 -3.80 5.77
C TYR A 113 -8.85 -4.26 6.88
N ASP A 114 -8.50 -3.98 8.13
CA ASP A 114 -9.19 -4.50 9.31
C ASP A 114 -9.81 -3.36 10.13
N ILE A 115 -9.15 -2.90 11.18
CA ILE A 115 -9.76 -2.02 12.19
C ILE A 115 -10.17 -0.64 11.65
N GLY A 116 -9.47 -0.07 10.67
CA GLY A 116 -9.77 1.22 10.04
C GLY A 116 -10.63 1.14 8.79
N PHE A 117 -11.04 -0.07 8.36
CA PHE A 117 -11.79 -0.24 7.12
C PHE A 117 -13.11 0.54 7.12
N GLN A 118 -13.82 0.62 8.25
CA GLN A 118 -15.05 1.40 8.36
C GLN A 118 -14.81 2.90 8.08
N SER A 119 -13.76 3.47 8.67
CA SER A 119 -13.39 4.87 8.46
C SER A 119 -12.99 5.15 7.00
N LEU A 120 -12.23 4.22 6.40
CA LEU A 120 -11.85 4.28 4.99
C LEU A 120 -13.08 4.18 4.08
N SER A 121 -13.92 3.17 4.27
CA SER A 121 -15.14 2.95 3.49
C SER A 121 -16.04 4.19 3.50
N GLY A 122 -16.26 4.78 4.69
CA GLY A 122 -17.06 5.99 4.80
C GLY A 122 -16.43 7.23 4.16
N ALA A 123 -15.08 7.35 4.14
CA ALA A 123 -14.40 8.43 3.43
C ALA A 123 -14.53 8.28 1.91
N MET A 124 -14.40 7.04 1.41
CA MET A 124 -14.54 6.73 -0.02
C MET A 124 -15.99 6.95 -0.50
N GLU A 125 -16.97 6.43 0.25
CA GLU A 125 -18.40 6.60 -0.07
C GLU A 125 -18.82 8.08 -0.16
N ARG A 126 -18.31 8.93 0.73
CA ARG A 126 -18.57 10.38 0.69
C ARG A 126 -17.75 11.14 -0.35
N ASN A 127 -16.87 10.45 -1.07
CA ASN A 127 -16.01 11.00 -2.13
C ASN A 127 -15.20 12.24 -1.65
N HIS A 128 -14.61 12.16 -0.45
CA HIS A 128 -13.72 13.21 0.03
C HIS A 128 -12.51 13.37 -0.89
N ASP A 129 -12.15 14.62 -1.21
CA ASP A 129 -11.01 14.93 -2.08
C ASP A 129 -9.67 14.65 -1.35
N MET A 130 -9.33 13.40 -1.26
CA MET A 130 -8.16 12.89 -0.54
C MET A 130 -7.63 11.59 -1.15
N VAL A 131 -6.34 11.35 -0.97
CA VAL A 131 -5.72 10.07 -1.30
C VAL A 131 -5.52 9.26 -0.04
N TYR A 132 -5.97 8.01 -0.02
CA TYR A 132 -5.59 7.03 1.00
C TYR A 132 -4.58 6.04 0.42
N VAL A 133 -3.41 5.97 1.03
CA VAL A 133 -2.30 5.10 0.63
C VAL A 133 -2.13 3.99 1.66
N CYS A 134 -2.38 2.76 1.26
CA CYS A 134 -2.02 1.59 2.05
C CYS A 134 -0.61 1.13 1.69
N TYR A 135 0.34 1.19 2.64
CA TYR A 135 1.62 0.50 2.50
C TYR A 135 1.46 -0.93 3.04
N ASP A 136 1.11 -1.84 2.13
CA ASP A 136 0.79 -3.23 2.43
C ASP A 136 2.05 -4.07 2.63
N ASN A 137 2.34 -4.44 3.86
CA ASN A 137 3.43 -5.33 4.22
C ASN A 137 2.94 -6.70 4.74
N GLY A 138 1.64 -6.96 4.69
CA GLY A 138 1.02 -8.25 4.96
C GLY A 138 0.95 -8.67 6.43
N ALA A 139 1.01 -7.74 7.39
CA ALA A 139 0.77 -7.99 8.82
C ALA A 139 0.69 -6.68 9.63
N TYR A 140 0.20 -6.73 10.87
CA TYR A 140 0.48 -5.71 11.89
C TYR A 140 1.95 -5.83 12.31
N MET A 141 2.86 -5.19 11.55
CA MET A 141 4.31 -5.41 11.72
C MET A 141 4.86 -4.80 13.00
N ASN A 142 4.44 -3.56 13.33
CA ASN A 142 5.00 -2.80 14.45
C ASN A 142 4.70 -3.44 15.81
N THR A 143 3.53 -3.99 15.97
CA THR A 143 3.06 -4.59 17.23
C THR A 143 3.58 -6.00 17.49
N GLY A 144 4.32 -6.57 16.55
CA GLY A 144 4.96 -7.88 16.68
C GLY A 144 4.51 -8.91 15.65
N ILE A 145 4.20 -8.47 14.44
CA ILE A 145 3.94 -9.33 13.27
C ILE A 145 2.66 -10.17 13.44
N GLN A 146 1.58 -9.58 13.93
CA GLN A 146 0.28 -10.25 14.00
C GLN A 146 -0.37 -10.33 12.60
N ARG A 147 -1.18 -11.34 12.44
CA ARG A 147 -1.98 -11.55 11.22
C ARG A 147 -2.91 -10.35 10.95
N SER A 148 -2.94 -9.89 9.73
CA SER A 148 -3.99 -9.00 9.17
C SER A 148 -4.80 -9.71 8.10
N SER A 149 -5.86 -9.06 7.58
CA SER A 149 -6.58 -9.58 6.41
C SER A 149 -5.78 -9.51 5.11
N ALA A 150 -4.71 -8.70 5.07
CA ALA A 150 -3.76 -8.65 3.95
C ALA A 150 -2.70 -9.76 4.00
N THR A 151 -2.53 -10.42 5.15
CA THR A 151 -1.56 -11.52 5.30
C THR A 151 -1.85 -12.61 4.27
N PRO A 152 -0.86 -13.03 3.47
CA PRO A 152 -1.04 -14.12 2.51
C PRO A 152 -1.41 -15.43 3.18
N MET A 153 -2.09 -16.29 2.45
CA MET A 153 -2.33 -17.68 2.86
C MET A 153 -1.00 -18.37 3.20
N TYR A 154 -1.00 -19.18 4.23
CA TYR A 154 0.15 -19.92 4.75
C TYR A 154 1.33 -19.09 5.28
N ALA A 155 1.21 -17.76 5.34
CA ALA A 155 2.26 -16.95 5.96
C ALA A 155 2.31 -17.18 7.48
N ASP A 156 3.52 -17.39 7.99
CA ASP A 156 3.81 -17.48 9.41
C ASP A 156 3.77 -16.10 10.07
N THR A 157 2.92 -15.96 11.09
CA THR A 157 2.82 -14.75 11.94
C THR A 157 2.70 -15.13 13.40
N THR A 158 2.82 -14.17 14.31
CA THR A 158 2.74 -14.44 15.76
C THR A 158 1.34 -14.90 16.21
N THR A 159 0.29 -14.55 15.47
CA THR A 159 -1.10 -14.97 15.78
C THR A 159 -1.63 -16.07 14.87
N THR A 160 -0.91 -16.45 13.83
CA THR A 160 -1.12 -17.63 13.00
C THR A 160 0.23 -18.34 12.81
N PRO A 161 0.79 -18.91 13.88
CA PRO A 161 2.12 -19.49 13.85
C PRO A 161 2.14 -20.81 13.08
N VAL A 162 3.27 -21.07 12.45
CA VAL A 162 3.57 -22.37 11.85
C VAL A 162 4.07 -23.33 12.91
N GLY A 163 3.55 -24.55 12.89
CA GLY A 163 3.92 -25.62 13.84
C GLY A 163 3.36 -26.96 13.43
N SER A 164 3.39 -27.94 14.35
CA SER A 164 2.90 -29.30 14.08
C SER A 164 1.39 -29.41 13.80
N LYS A 165 0.61 -28.39 14.14
CA LYS A 165 -0.86 -28.36 13.97
C LYS A 165 -1.36 -27.23 13.06
N SER A 166 -0.46 -26.41 12.51
CA SER A 166 -0.84 -25.24 11.72
C SER A 166 0.24 -24.94 10.69
N ASN A 167 -0.20 -24.61 9.49
CA ASN A 167 0.64 -24.18 8.37
C ASN A 167 0.61 -22.65 8.18
N GLY A 168 0.35 -21.88 9.22
CA GLY A 168 0.19 -20.44 9.13
C GLY A 168 -1.27 -20.01 8.91
N LYS A 169 -1.50 -18.85 8.29
CA LYS A 169 -2.85 -18.33 8.04
C LYS A 169 -3.60 -19.17 6.99
N PRO A 170 -4.77 -19.77 7.31
CA PRO A 170 -5.49 -20.62 6.37
C PRO A 170 -6.32 -19.85 5.31
N GLN A 171 -6.66 -18.57 5.56
CA GLN A 171 -7.49 -17.78 4.65
C GLN A 171 -6.65 -17.04 3.62
N ASN A 172 -7.23 -16.83 2.43
CA ASN A 172 -6.71 -15.92 1.43
C ASN A 172 -6.66 -14.47 1.93
N ARG A 173 -5.81 -13.66 1.33
CA ARG A 173 -5.82 -12.22 1.59
C ARG A 173 -7.10 -11.58 1.05
N LYS A 174 -7.59 -10.53 1.72
CA LYS A 174 -8.68 -9.71 1.23
C LYS A 174 -8.25 -8.94 -0.02
N ASP A 175 -9.11 -8.82 -1.02
CA ASP A 175 -8.87 -7.96 -2.19
C ASP A 175 -9.38 -6.54 -1.92
N LEU A 176 -8.57 -5.75 -1.22
CA LEU A 176 -8.99 -4.42 -0.80
C LEU A 176 -9.15 -3.46 -1.98
N ALA A 177 -8.29 -3.55 -3.01
CA ALA A 177 -8.41 -2.69 -4.18
C ALA A 177 -9.74 -2.89 -4.91
N ALA A 178 -10.19 -4.14 -5.08
CA ALA A 178 -11.52 -4.43 -5.65
C ALA A 178 -12.66 -3.95 -4.75
N ILE A 179 -12.53 -4.08 -3.43
CA ILE A 179 -13.55 -3.60 -2.49
C ILE A 179 -13.67 -2.07 -2.55
N ILE A 180 -12.55 -1.35 -2.63
CA ILE A 180 -12.57 0.12 -2.75
C ILE A 180 -13.10 0.54 -4.13
N ALA A 181 -12.75 -0.16 -5.20
CA ALA A 181 -13.32 0.11 -6.52
C ALA A 181 -14.84 -0.02 -6.55
N ALA A 182 -15.42 -0.91 -5.74
CA ALA A 182 -16.87 -1.05 -5.60
C ALA A 182 -17.58 0.11 -4.86
N HIS A 183 -16.82 1.11 -4.36
CA HIS A 183 -17.38 2.38 -3.87
C HIS A 183 -17.55 3.42 -4.97
N ASP A 184 -17.31 3.07 -6.24
CA ASP A 184 -17.39 3.97 -7.40
C ASP A 184 -16.53 5.24 -7.26
N VAL A 185 -15.39 5.13 -6.55
CA VAL A 185 -14.45 6.25 -6.41
C VAL A 185 -13.72 6.52 -7.73
N PRO A 186 -13.34 7.78 -8.00
CA PRO A 186 -12.70 8.17 -9.26
C PRO A 186 -11.42 7.42 -9.59
N TYR A 187 -10.62 7.04 -8.57
CA TYR A 187 -9.33 6.39 -8.81
C TYR A 187 -8.95 5.36 -7.76
N VAL A 188 -8.61 4.17 -8.20
CA VAL A 188 -8.01 3.10 -7.39
C VAL A 188 -6.83 2.52 -8.14
N ALA A 189 -5.72 2.25 -7.46
CA ALA A 189 -4.60 1.57 -8.10
C ALA A 189 -3.86 0.63 -7.15
N GLN A 190 -3.28 -0.41 -7.73
CA GLN A 190 -2.35 -1.32 -7.09
C GLN A 190 -0.97 -1.22 -7.74
N THR A 191 0.10 -1.09 -6.94
CA THR A 191 1.45 -0.81 -7.41
C THR A 191 2.53 -1.34 -6.47
N THR A 192 3.80 -1.27 -6.87
CA THR A 192 4.98 -1.56 -6.05
C THR A 192 6.27 -1.00 -6.70
N PHE A 193 7.43 -1.41 -6.18
CA PHE A 193 8.76 -0.87 -6.56
C PHE A 193 9.37 -1.62 -7.75
N VAL A 194 8.82 -1.42 -8.94
CA VAL A 194 9.34 -1.99 -10.18
C VAL A 194 9.64 -0.90 -11.21
N GLN A 195 10.41 -1.23 -12.25
CA GLN A 195 10.68 -0.32 -13.36
C GLN A 195 11.18 1.06 -12.91
N ASN A 196 12.14 1.10 -11.98
CA ASN A 196 12.63 2.34 -11.38
C ASN A 196 11.51 3.21 -10.81
N PHE A 197 10.55 2.60 -10.10
CA PHE A 197 9.38 3.25 -9.49
C PHE A 197 8.41 3.93 -10.48
N LYS A 198 8.57 3.74 -11.79
CA LYS A 198 7.77 4.45 -12.80
C LYS A 198 6.27 4.26 -12.58
N ASP A 199 5.83 3.01 -12.37
CA ASP A 199 4.41 2.70 -12.14
C ASP A 199 3.88 3.40 -10.87
N LEU A 200 4.64 3.32 -9.76
CA LEU A 200 4.29 3.96 -8.50
C LEU A 200 4.20 5.50 -8.63
N HIS A 201 5.19 6.14 -9.27
CA HIS A 201 5.20 7.60 -9.43
C HIS A 201 4.03 8.10 -10.27
N ILE A 202 3.74 7.43 -11.40
CA ILE A 202 2.61 7.81 -12.28
C ILE A 202 1.28 7.67 -11.53
N LYS A 203 1.09 6.55 -10.82
CA LYS A 203 -0.13 6.30 -10.05
C LYS A 203 -0.28 7.23 -8.86
N ALA A 204 0.82 7.58 -8.19
CA ALA A 204 0.81 8.54 -7.09
C ALA A 204 0.40 9.93 -7.57
N GLU A 205 0.98 10.43 -8.67
CA GLU A 205 0.59 11.70 -9.27
C GLU A 205 -0.89 11.69 -9.69
N LYS A 206 -1.34 10.66 -10.42
CA LYS A 206 -2.75 10.51 -10.79
C LYS A 206 -3.66 10.53 -9.57
N ALA A 207 -3.36 9.76 -8.52
CA ALA A 207 -4.18 9.73 -7.30
C ALA A 207 -4.27 11.10 -6.62
N ILE A 208 -3.15 11.83 -6.50
CA ILE A 208 -3.08 13.14 -5.82
C ILE A 208 -3.85 14.22 -6.58
N TYR A 209 -3.94 14.13 -7.91
CA TYR A 209 -4.59 15.15 -8.74
C TYR A 209 -5.95 14.73 -9.30
N THR A 210 -6.40 13.51 -9.07
CA THR A 210 -7.77 13.11 -9.37
C THR A 210 -8.74 13.81 -8.40
N PRO A 211 -9.72 14.57 -8.88
CA PRO A 211 -10.73 15.17 -8.01
C PRO A 211 -11.58 14.10 -7.33
N GLY A 212 -11.76 14.22 -6.01
CA GLY A 212 -12.50 13.25 -5.21
C GLY A 212 -11.61 12.21 -4.53
N ALA A 213 -12.21 11.10 -4.12
CA ALA A 213 -11.51 10.07 -3.37
C ALA A 213 -10.61 9.21 -4.27
N ALA A 214 -9.37 8.99 -3.81
CA ALA A 214 -8.43 8.10 -4.48
C ALA A 214 -7.80 7.11 -3.49
N PHE A 215 -7.50 5.90 -3.97
CA PHE A 215 -6.89 4.85 -3.16
C PHE A 215 -5.69 4.22 -3.87
N LEU A 216 -4.58 4.11 -3.15
CA LEU A 216 -3.38 3.41 -3.59
C LEU A 216 -3.07 2.22 -2.68
N ASN A 217 -2.98 1.02 -3.24
CA ASN A 217 -2.48 -0.16 -2.54
C ASN A 217 -1.05 -0.46 -2.99
N VAL A 218 -0.08 -0.24 -2.12
CA VAL A 218 1.35 -0.34 -2.44
C VAL A 218 1.96 -1.52 -1.70
N MET A 219 2.35 -2.59 -2.42
CA MET A 219 3.14 -3.65 -1.79
C MET A 219 4.45 -3.09 -1.28
N ALA A 220 4.64 -3.19 0.02
CA ALA A 220 5.74 -2.59 0.76
C ALA A 220 6.45 -3.66 1.64
N PRO A 221 7.30 -4.52 1.06
CA PRO A 221 7.90 -5.63 1.78
C PRO A 221 8.60 -5.20 3.08
N CYS A 222 8.40 -5.98 4.14
CA CYS A 222 9.05 -5.76 5.43
C CYS A 222 10.18 -6.77 5.63
N PRO A 223 11.46 -6.36 5.70
CA PRO A 223 12.57 -7.31 5.82
C PRO A 223 12.50 -8.13 7.11
N ARG A 224 11.96 -7.55 8.18
CA ARG A 224 11.76 -8.23 9.48
C ARG A 224 10.64 -9.28 9.41
N GLY A 225 9.44 -8.87 8.98
CA GLY A 225 8.28 -9.75 8.99
C GLY A 225 8.32 -10.82 7.91
N TRP A 226 8.83 -10.49 6.73
CA TRP A 226 8.97 -11.46 5.64
C TRP A 226 10.25 -12.29 5.76
N ARG A 227 11.24 -11.83 6.55
CA ARG A 227 12.50 -12.55 6.82
C ARG A 227 13.28 -12.83 5.54
N TYR A 228 13.56 -11.79 4.75
CA TYR A 228 14.40 -11.83 3.57
C TYR A 228 15.65 -10.93 3.77
N HIS A 229 16.64 -11.09 2.89
CA HIS A 229 17.85 -10.28 2.92
C HIS A 229 17.54 -8.86 2.43
N THR A 230 17.77 -7.86 3.27
CA THR A 230 17.33 -6.47 3.08
C THR A 230 17.62 -5.86 1.69
N PRO A 231 18.79 -6.04 1.06
CA PRO A 231 19.06 -5.56 -0.29
C PRO A 231 18.16 -6.13 -1.38
N ASP A 232 17.50 -7.30 -1.14
CA ASP A 232 16.71 -8.00 -2.14
C ASP A 232 15.29 -7.44 -2.32
N ILE A 233 14.96 -6.32 -1.66
CA ILE A 233 13.60 -5.76 -1.68
C ILE A 233 13.07 -5.51 -3.10
N MET A 234 13.92 -5.00 -3.99
CA MET A 234 13.52 -4.72 -5.37
C MET A 234 13.24 -6.00 -6.17
N GLU A 235 14.04 -7.05 -5.94
CA GLU A 235 13.83 -8.36 -6.57
C GLU A 235 12.56 -9.01 -6.04
N ILE A 236 12.29 -8.94 -4.74
CA ILE A 236 11.03 -9.45 -4.14
C ILE A 236 9.82 -8.73 -4.73
N CYS A 237 9.87 -7.42 -4.90
CA CYS A 237 8.79 -6.67 -5.55
C CYS A 237 8.60 -7.13 -7.00
N LYS A 238 9.68 -7.31 -7.74
CA LYS A 238 9.64 -7.82 -9.11
C LYS A 238 9.05 -9.22 -9.18
N LEU A 239 9.50 -10.15 -8.32
CA LEU A 239 8.93 -11.51 -8.24
C LEU A 239 7.44 -11.49 -7.92
N GLY A 240 6.99 -10.60 -7.02
CA GLY A 240 5.56 -10.43 -6.75
C GLY A 240 4.75 -10.06 -7.99
N VAL A 241 5.30 -9.23 -8.87
CA VAL A 241 4.67 -8.82 -10.12
C VAL A 241 4.76 -9.91 -11.19
N GLU A 242 5.95 -10.49 -11.40
CA GLU A 242 6.20 -11.51 -12.44
C GLU A 242 5.45 -12.84 -12.18
N THR A 243 5.14 -13.14 -10.91
CA THR A 243 4.29 -14.28 -10.53
C THR A 243 2.79 -13.99 -10.59
N CYS A 244 2.38 -12.77 -10.94
CA CYS A 244 1.00 -12.29 -10.87
C CYS A 244 0.37 -12.35 -9.47
N TYR A 245 1.19 -12.50 -8.40
CA TYR A 245 0.71 -12.39 -7.02
C TYR A 245 0.30 -10.94 -6.69
N TRP A 246 1.03 -9.98 -7.22
CA TRP A 246 0.78 -8.55 -7.07
C TRP A 246 0.70 -7.87 -8.44
N PRO A 247 -0.40 -8.03 -9.18
CA PRO A 247 -0.55 -7.41 -10.48
C PRO A 247 -0.59 -5.87 -10.39
N LEU A 248 -0.07 -5.20 -11.41
CA LEU A 248 -0.12 -3.76 -11.53
C LEU A 248 -1.33 -3.36 -12.37
N PHE A 249 -2.27 -2.69 -11.75
CA PHE A 249 -3.49 -2.21 -12.41
C PHE A 249 -3.99 -0.91 -11.79
N GLU A 250 -4.86 -0.24 -12.50
CA GLU A 250 -5.63 0.90 -12.00
C GLU A 250 -7.10 0.77 -12.40
N VAL A 251 -7.97 1.40 -11.62
CA VAL A 251 -9.39 1.56 -11.93
C VAL A 251 -9.66 3.06 -11.99
N VAL A 252 -10.05 3.53 -13.15
CA VAL A 252 -10.32 4.93 -13.44
C VAL A 252 -11.77 5.08 -13.80
N GLU A 253 -12.55 5.78 -12.99
CA GLU A 253 -13.99 5.95 -13.22
C GLU A 253 -14.71 4.61 -13.50
N GLY A 254 -14.42 3.59 -12.71
CA GLY A 254 -14.97 2.24 -12.84
C GLY A 254 -14.32 1.35 -13.90
N LYS A 255 -13.48 1.92 -14.78
CA LYS A 255 -12.80 1.14 -15.83
C LYS A 255 -11.51 0.53 -15.32
N TRP A 256 -11.40 -0.79 -15.39
CA TRP A 256 -10.21 -1.57 -15.03
C TRP A 256 -9.17 -1.54 -16.14
N ILE A 257 -7.92 -1.23 -15.79
CA ILE A 257 -6.81 -1.10 -16.73
C ILE A 257 -5.62 -1.88 -16.19
N LEU A 258 -5.20 -2.90 -16.90
CA LEU A 258 -3.96 -3.63 -16.60
C LEU A 258 -2.77 -2.79 -17.08
N ASN A 259 -1.83 -2.47 -16.18
CA ASN A 259 -0.67 -1.64 -16.53
C ASN A 259 0.56 -2.46 -16.90
N TYR A 260 0.60 -3.74 -16.52
CA TYR A 260 1.69 -4.63 -16.82
C TYR A 260 1.23 -6.08 -16.91
N GLU A 261 1.63 -6.76 -17.96
CA GLU A 261 1.46 -8.19 -18.16
C GLU A 261 2.83 -8.85 -18.33
N PRO A 262 3.19 -9.85 -17.51
CA PRO A 262 4.46 -10.56 -17.67
C PRO A 262 4.53 -11.29 -18.99
N LYS A 263 5.65 -11.15 -19.72
CA LYS A 263 5.89 -11.91 -20.96
C LYS A 263 5.87 -13.42 -20.74
N LYS A 264 6.28 -13.84 -19.57
CA LYS A 264 6.22 -15.21 -19.07
C LYS A 264 5.90 -15.16 -17.59
N LYS A 265 4.73 -15.66 -17.22
CA LYS A 265 4.34 -15.78 -15.81
C LYS A 265 5.29 -16.76 -15.11
N LEU A 266 5.90 -16.30 -14.02
CA LEU A 266 6.73 -17.13 -13.17
C LEU A 266 5.85 -17.94 -12.19
N PRO A 267 6.30 -19.11 -11.72
CA PRO A 267 5.59 -19.87 -10.69
C PRO A 267 5.62 -19.09 -9.36
N ILE A 268 4.54 -19.20 -8.57
CA ILE A 268 4.43 -18.51 -7.28
C ILE A 268 5.57 -18.89 -6.32
N GLU A 269 6.12 -20.06 -6.48
CA GLU A 269 7.26 -20.57 -5.71
C GLU A 269 8.44 -19.58 -5.72
N ASP A 270 8.73 -18.95 -6.85
CA ASP A 270 9.83 -17.98 -6.98
C ASP A 270 9.64 -16.77 -6.06
N PHE A 271 8.41 -16.31 -5.88
CA PHE A 271 8.08 -15.23 -4.94
C PHE A 271 8.11 -15.69 -3.48
N LEU A 272 7.69 -16.93 -3.18
CA LEU A 272 7.61 -17.45 -1.82
C LEU A 272 8.97 -17.82 -1.25
N ARG A 273 9.86 -18.41 -2.08
CA ARG A 273 11.14 -19.00 -1.67
C ARG A 273 12.08 -18.05 -0.94
N PRO A 274 12.30 -16.79 -1.37
CA PRO A 274 13.20 -15.88 -0.65
C PRO A 274 12.66 -15.38 0.69
N GLN A 275 11.40 -15.70 1.04
CA GLN A 275 10.74 -15.18 2.23
C GLN A 275 10.68 -16.21 3.35
N GLY A 276 11.39 -15.98 4.45
CA GLY A 276 11.45 -16.89 5.58
C GLY A 276 10.09 -17.20 6.23
N ARG A 277 9.07 -16.33 6.06
CA ARG A 277 7.70 -16.58 6.54
C ARG A 277 7.01 -17.75 5.83
N PHE A 278 7.57 -18.22 4.70
CA PHE A 278 7.07 -19.37 3.92
C PHE A 278 8.02 -20.57 3.92
N LYS A 279 9.11 -20.54 4.70
CA LYS A 279 10.12 -21.60 4.72
C LYS A 279 9.54 -23.01 4.91
N HIS A 280 8.46 -23.13 5.67
CA HIS A 280 7.80 -24.40 5.95
C HIS A 280 7.13 -25.04 4.73
N LEU A 281 6.74 -24.24 3.71
CA LEU A 281 6.11 -24.74 2.50
C LEU A 281 7.06 -25.58 1.64
N PHE A 282 8.36 -25.37 1.79
CA PHE A 282 9.41 -26.07 1.03
C PHE A 282 9.87 -27.38 1.66
N LYS A 283 9.12 -27.90 2.63
CA LYS A 283 9.26 -29.25 3.11
C LYS A 283 8.45 -30.20 2.23
N LYS A 284 8.97 -31.40 1.99
CA LYS A 284 8.37 -32.40 1.09
C LYS A 284 6.88 -32.64 1.37
N GLU A 285 6.52 -32.73 2.66
CA GLU A 285 5.14 -32.96 3.10
C GLU A 285 4.18 -31.78 2.84
N ASN A 286 4.68 -30.60 2.47
CA ASN A 286 3.92 -29.35 2.30
C ASN A 286 3.89 -28.85 0.85
N GLU A 287 4.44 -29.58 -0.11
CA GLU A 287 4.47 -29.17 -1.53
C GLU A 287 3.06 -28.87 -2.08
N TYR A 288 2.05 -29.62 -1.65
CA TYR A 288 0.66 -29.40 -2.04
C TYR A 288 0.12 -28.01 -1.67
N LEU A 289 0.65 -27.37 -0.60
CA LEU A 289 0.26 -26.02 -0.18
C LEU A 289 0.75 -24.96 -1.18
N ILE A 290 1.89 -25.19 -1.83
CA ILE A 290 2.39 -24.32 -2.90
C ILE A 290 1.47 -24.42 -4.12
N GLU A 291 1.01 -25.63 -4.45
CA GLU A 291 0.05 -25.84 -5.55
C GLU A 291 -1.30 -25.16 -5.26
N GLU A 292 -1.79 -25.23 -4.02
CA GLU A 292 -3.01 -24.51 -3.62
C GLU A 292 -2.83 -22.99 -3.70
N PHE A 293 -1.68 -22.48 -3.28
CA PHE A 293 -1.36 -21.08 -3.39
C PHE A 293 -1.30 -20.63 -4.86
N GLN A 294 -0.67 -21.45 -5.75
CA GLN A 294 -0.62 -21.18 -7.18
C GLN A 294 -2.02 -21.08 -7.80
N LYS A 295 -2.91 -22.04 -7.48
CA LYS A 295 -4.30 -22.04 -7.97
C LYS A 295 -5.05 -20.75 -7.59
N GLU A 296 -4.85 -20.25 -6.37
CA GLU A 296 -5.48 -18.99 -5.95
C GLU A 296 -4.89 -17.78 -6.69
N VAL A 297 -3.60 -17.75 -6.94
CA VAL A 297 -2.97 -16.69 -7.73
C VAL A 297 -3.48 -16.71 -9.17
N ASP A 298 -3.59 -17.90 -9.78
CA ASP A 298 -4.11 -18.06 -11.13
C ASP A 298 -5.56 -17.59 -11.23
N ARG A 299 -6.41 -18.02 -10.29
CA ARG A 299 -7.81 -17.61 -10.24
C ARG A 299 -7.97 -16.08 -10.15
N ARG A 300 -7.17 -15.41 -9.28
CA ARG A 300 -7.23 -13.94 -9.14
C ARG A 300 -6.71 -13.21 -10.36
N TRP A 301 -5.68 -13.76 -10.99
CA TRP A 301 -5.15 -13.22 -12.23
C TRP A 301 -6.18 -13.27 -13.35
N ASP A 302 -6.84 -14.42 -13.54
CA ASP A 302 -7.89 -14.60 -14.55
C ASP A 302 -9.10 -13.68 -14.28
N GLU A 303 -9.50 -13.51 -13.02
CA GLU A 303 -10.55 -12.55 -12.63
C GLU A 303 -10.17 -11.11 -12.98
N LEU A 304 -8.90 -10.71 -12.77
CA LEU A 304 -8.43 -9.38 -13.14
C LEU A 304 -8.44 -9.18 -14.65
N LEU A 305 -7.92 -10.15 -15.42
CA LEU A 305 -7.95 -10.10 -16.89
C LEU A 305 -9.38 -9.97 -17.41
N PHE A 306 -10.32 -10.72 -16.85
CA PHE A 306 -11.74 -10.60 -17.20
C PHE A 306 -12.31 -9.21 -16.90
N LYS A 307 -11.98 -8.59 -15.77
CA LYS A 307 -12.39 -7.22 -15.44
C LYS A 307 -11.79 -6.20 -16.43
N CYS A 308 -10.52 -6.37 -16.81
CA CYS A 308 -9.83 -5.49 -17.74
C CYS A 308 -10.27 -5.65 -19.20
N SER A 309 -10.95 -6.74 -19.56
CA SER A 309 -11.46 -7.00 -20.93
C SER A 309 -12.85 -6.39 -21.18
N LYS A 310 -13.50 -5.85 -20.18
CA LYS A 310 -14.80 -5.18 -20.24
C LYS A 310 -14.64 -3.66 -20.36
#